data_a608ba5b6a93c2dbc4f608d779e06719
#
_entry.id   a608ba5b6a93c2dbc4f608d779e06719
#
_cell.length_a   1.000
_cell.length_b   1.000
_cell.length_c   1.000
_cell.angle_alpha   90.00
_cell.angle_beta   90.00
_cell.angle_gamma   90.00
#
_symmetry.space_group_name_H-M   'P 1'
#
loop_
_entity.id
_entity.type
_entity.pdbx_description
1 polymer ?
#
loop_
_entity_poly.entity_id
_entity_poly.type
_entity_poly.pdbx_seq_one_letter_code
_entity_poly.pdbx_strand_id
1 'polypeptide(L)'
;MEHPSLIVVALGGNAISRPEEEGNVDQQFDNSRATARALADLIEQGHQLVITHGNGPQIGNFLLRNEAAAGAIYPLPMEVAVAHVQGGMGFMIAQALTNELNARGFDRMVTAIVTTVRVDADDPSFRNPTKPIGRVLPKEDAERFALAEGWAIKEVSPGKYRRVVASPIPRHIMEIKAIRRAVAAGDLVVACGGGGIPVVQDPVDGLRGVRAVIDKDLASALLAAELEADMMMILTNVDRVSIDYGKPTERQLDRMTLSQANQYLQAGQFPAGSMGPKVQGAVNFLQASRNGDASVIIGPLHRAVDAVAGRVGTRITR
;
A
#
# COMPACT_ATOMS: atom_id res chain seq x y z
N MET A 1 14.42 -13.25 -23.01
CA MET A 1 13.11 -12.84 -22.45
C MET A 1 13.01 -13.51 -21.09
N GLU A 2 12.82 -12.71 -20.04
CA GLU A 2 12.60 -13.28 -18.70
C GLU A 2 11.28 -14.09 -18.72
N HIS A 3 11.22 -15.17 -17.96
CA HIS A 3 10.01 -16.01 -17.88
C HIS A 3 8.84 -15.20 -17.28
N PRO A 4 7.58 -15.47 -17.71
CA PRO A 4 6.41 -14.92 -17.07
C PRO A 4 6.46 -15.13 -15.55
N SER A 5 6.19 -14.09 -14.79
CA SER A 5 6.27 -14.11 -13.32
C SER A 5 4.96 -13.62 -12.72
N LEU A 6 4.58 -14.17 -11.57
CA LEU A 6 3.54 -13.59 -10.71
C LEU A 6 4.15 -12.44 -9.91
N ILE A 7 3.70 -11.23 -10.17
CA ILE A 7 4.20 -10.01 -9.52
C ILE A 7 3.12 -9.40 -8.65
N VAL A 8 3.40 -9.19 -7.37
CA VAL A 8 2.57 -8.33 -6.51
C VAL A 8 3.09 -6.90 -6.59
N VAL A 9 2.28 -6.01 -7.14
CA VAL A 9 2.62 -4.60 -7.37
C VAL A 9 1.99 -3.73 -6.29
N ALA A 10 2.82 -3.14 -5.43
CA ALA A 10 2.40 -2.22 -4.37
C ALA A 10 2.48 -0.77 -4.87
N LEU A 11 1.34 -0.18 -5.23
CA LEU A 11 1.25 1.20 -5.69
C LEU A 11 1.36 2.19 -4.52
N GLY A 12 2.29 3.13 -4.60
CA GLY A 12 2.39 4.26 -3.66
C GLY A 12 1.16 5.17 -3.73
N GLY A 13 0.93 5.98 -2.70
CA GLY A 13 -0.17 6.96 -2.69
C GLY A 13 -0.11 7.93 -3.89
N ASN A 14 1.08 8.29 -4.31
CA ASN A 14 1.32 9.19 -5.44
C ASN A 14 0.98 8.57 -6.82
N ALA A 15 0.77 7.26 -6.91
CA ALA A 15 0.29 6.62 -8.13
C ALA A 15 -1.17 7.01 -8.45
N ILE A 16 -1.92 7.52 -7.46
CA ILE A 16 -3.33 7.88 -7.60
C ILE A 16 -3.60 9.33 -7.16
N SER A 17 -2.86 9.87 -6.18
CA SER A 17 -2.96 11.25 -5.73
C SER A 17 -1.57 11.84 -5.55
N ARG A 18 -1.20 12.80 -6.38
CA ARG A 18 0.11 13.45 -6.30
C ARG A 18 0.10 14.55 -5.23
N PRO A 19 1.23 14.81 -4.55
CA PRO A 19 1.28 15.81 -3.48
C PRO A 19 0.97 17.23 -3.91
N GLU A 20 1.21 17.56 -5.17
CA GLU A 20 1.00 18.87 -5.78
C GLU A 20 -0.43 19.09 -6.32
N GLU A 21 -1.27 18.05 -6.28
CA GLU A 21 -2.66 18.08 -6.76
C GLU A 21 -3.65 18.20 -5.59
N GLU A 22 -4.83 18.73 -5.87
CA GLU A 22 -5.96 18.72 -4.94
C GLU A 22 -6.39 17.28 -4.59
N GLY A 23 -6.20 16.35 -5.54
CA GLY A 23 -6.60 14.94 -5.42
C GLY A 23 -8.11 14.75 -5.58
N ASN A 24 -8.77 15.58 -6.40
CA ASN A 24 -10.18 15.40 -6.76
C ASN A 24 -10.38 14.15 -7.63
N VAL A 25 -11.64 13.78 -7.90
CA VAL A 25 -11.98 12.53 -8.58
C VAL A 25 -11.39 12.47 -9.98
N ASP A 26 -11.43 13.55 -10.74
CA ASP A 26 -10.91 13.58 -12.11
C ASP A 26 -9.40 13.36 -12.13
N GLN A 27 -8.67 14.03 -11.24
CA GLN A 27 -7.22 13.85 -11.08
C GLN A 27 -6.87 12.42 -10.66
N GLN A 28 -7.66 11.80 -9.76
CA GLN A 28 -7.45 10.41 -9.37
C GLN A 28 -7.66 9.45 -10.56
N PHE A 29 -8.65 9.69 -11.41
CA PHE A 29 -8.84 8.93 -12.64
C PHE A 29 -7.70 9.14 -13.64
N ASP A 30 -7.22 10.38 -13.83
CA ASP A 30 -6.08 10.66 -14.71
C ASP A 30 -4.81 9.94 -14.26
N ASN A 31 -4.53 9.98 -12.97
CA ASN A 31 -3.40 9.27 -12.38
C ASN A 31 -3.58 7.73 -12.47
N SER A 32 -4.81 7.23 -12.29
CA SER A 32 -5.12 5.81 -12.48
C SER A 32 -4.90 5.37 -13.93
N ARG A 33 -5.25 6.20 -14.92
CA ARG A 33 -4.95 5.95 -16.35
C ARG A 33 -3.45 5.91 -16.63
N ALA A 34 -2.69 6.84 -16.04
CA ALA A 34 -1.23 6.85 -16.18
C ALA A 34 -0.60 5.61 -15.54
N THR A 35 -1.10 5.19 -14.38
CA THR A 35 -0.69 3.95 -13.70
C THR A 35 -1.05 2.73 -14.52
N ALA A 36 -2.25 2.67 -15.09
CA ALA A 36 -2.72 1.56 -15.92
C ALA A 36 -1.82 1.32 -17.13
N ARG A 37 -1.32 2.39 -17.78
CA ARG A 37 -0.35 2.26 -18.89
C ARG A 37 0.93 1.54 -18.45
N ALA A 38 1.51 1.94 -17.32
CA ALA A 38 2.73 1.32 -16.81
C ALA A 38 2.51 -0.15 -16.38
N LEU A 39 1.32 -0.48 -15.84
CA LEU A 39 0.97 -1.86 -15.51
C LEU A 39 0.73 -2.70 -16.77
N ALA A 40 0.06 -2.13 -17.79
CA ALA A 40 -0.18 -2.79 -19.06
C ALA A 40 1.14 -3.15 -19.79
N ASP A 41 2.17 -2.31 -19.66
CA ASP A 41 3.50 -2.62 -20.22
C ASP A 41 4.12 -3.90 -19.60
N LEU A 42 3.90 -4.15 -18.30
CA LEU A 42 4.31 -5.39 -17.64
C LEU A 42 3.47 -6.60 -18.10
N ILE A 43 2.16 -6.40 -18.27
CA ILE A 43 1.23 -7.44 -18.73
C ILE A 43 1.56 -7.85 -20.16
N GLU A 44 1.92 -6.90 -21.02
CA GLU A 44 2.34 -7.14 -22.41
C GLU A 44 3.62 -7.99 -22.49
N GLN A 45 4.48 -7.93 -21.46
CA GLN A 45 5.64 -8.81 -21.31
C GLN A 45 5.29 -10.21 -20.78
N GLY A 46 4.01 -10.50 -20.57
CA GLY A 46 3.52 -11.79 -20.12
C GLY A 46 3.41 -11.96 -18.61
N HIS A 47 3.71 -10.92 -17.81
CA HIS A 47 3.59 -11.03 -16.37
C HIS A 47 2.13 -11.08 -15.89
N GLN A 48 1.89 -11.85 -14.82
CA GLN A 48 0.65 -11.89 -14.07
C GLN A 48 0.72 -10.92 -12.91
N LEU A 49 -0.26 -10.02 -12.77
CA LEU A 49 -0.21 -8.99 -11.74
C LEU A 49 -1.30 -9.14 -10.68
N VAL A 50 -0.91 -8.94 -9.42
CA VAL A 50 -1.81 -8.64 -8.31
C VAL A 50 -1.43 -7.26 -7.79
N ILE A 51 -2.39 -6.35 -7.74
CA ILE A 51 -2.17 -4.93 -7.49
C ILE A 51 -2.68 -4.59 -6.11
N THR A 52 -1.85 -3.94 -5.31
CA THR A 52 -2.25 -3.30 -4.07
C THR A 52 -2.04 -1.80 -4.16
N HIS A 53 -2.71 -1.02 -3.35
CA HIS A 53 -2.58 0.44 -3.38
C HIS A 53 -2.64 1.04 -1.98
N GLY A 54 -1.99 2.20 -1.78
CA GLY A 54 -2.21 3.03 -0.60
C GLY A 54 -3.53 3.81 -0.69
N ASN A 55 -4.02 4.33 0.43
CA ASN A 55 -5.27 5.10 0.49
C ASN A 55 -5.20 6.32 1.42
N GLY A 56 -4.01 6.74 1.86
CA GLY A 56 -3.85 7.77 2.89
C GLY A 56 -4.65 9.06 2.65
N PRO A 57 -4.56 9.72 1.48
CA PRO A 57 -5.37 10.90 1.16
C PRO A 57 -6.86 10.59 1.12
N GLN A 58 -7.25 9.47 0.51
CA GLN A 58 -8.64 9.10 0.30
C GLN A 58 -9.37 8.79 1.60
N ILE A 59 -8.74 8.03 2.50
CA ILE A 59 -9.32 7.76 3.82
C ILE A 59 -9.42 9.03 4.65
N GLY A 60 -8.43 9.93 4.54
CA GLY A 60 -8.49 11.23 5.19
C GLY A 60 -9.67 12.07 4.72
N ASN A 61 -9.88 12.16 3.40
CA ASN A 61 -11.00 12.89 2.82
C ASN A 61 -12.36 12.24 3.15
N PHE A 62 -12.41 10.90 3.22
CA PHE A 62 -13.63 10.19 3.60
C PHE A 62 -14.00 10.48 5.05
N LEU A 63 -13.04 10.46 5.97
CA LEU A 63 -13.27 10.78 7.37
C LEU A 63 -13.71 12.23 7.57
N LEU A 64 -13.15 13.18 6.80
CA LEU A 64 -13.59 14.58 6.81
C LEU A 64 -15.05 14.74 6.36
N ARG A 65 -15.48 14.01 5.32
CA ARG A 65 -16.90 13.99 4.90
C ARG A 65 -17.79 13.42 6.01
N ASN A 66 -17.34 12.36 6.66
CA ASN A 66 -18.02 11.74 7.77
C ASN A 66 -18.19 12.71 8.95
N GLU A 67 -17.15 13.47 9.28
CA GLU A 67 -17.18 14.51 10.32
C GLU A 67 -18.08 15.69 9.94
N ALA A 68 -18.00 16.15 8.69
CA ALA A 68 -18.83 17.26 8.19
C ALA A 68 -20.34 16.90 8.17
N ALA A 69 -20.69 15.63 8.03
CA ALA A 69 -22.06 15.13 8.06
C ALA A 69 -22.53 14.76 9.48
N ALA A 70 -21.68 14.83 10.50
CA ALA A 70 -22.04 14.50 11.88
C ALA A 70 -23.18 15.38 12.36
N GLY A 71 -24.19 14.77 12.98
CA GLY A 71 -25.43 15.44 13.40
C GLY A 71 -26.55 15.44 12.35
N ALA A 72 -26.23 15.30 11.06
CA ALA A 72 -27.25 15.11 10.01
C ALA A 72 -27.46 13.63 9.68
N ILE A 73 -26.41 12.83 9.78
CA ILE A 73 -26.43 11.38 9.53
C ILE A 73 -25.49 10.67 10.52
N TYR A 74 -25.73 9.38 10.77
CA TYR A 74 -24.88 8.58 11.64
C TYR A 74 -23.43 8.49 11.09
N PRO A 75 -22.40 8.58 11.95
CA PRO A 75 -21.02 8.45 11.54
C PRO A 75 -20.68 7.00 11.19
N LEU A 76 -19.84 6.81 10.15
CA LEU A 76 -19.34 5.49 9.80
C LEU A 76 -18.05 5.18 10.60
N PRO A 77 -17.91 3.99 11.16
CA PRO A 77 -16.67 3.57 11.81
C PRO A 77 -15.53 3.44 10.80
N MET A 78 -14.28 3.53 11.30
CA MET A 78 -13.10 3.63 10.45
C MET A 78 -12.91 2.42 9.53
N GLU A 79 -13.15 1.22 10.00
CA GLU A 79 -13.06 -0.01 9.22
C GLU A 79 -14.06 -0.04 8.06
N VAL A 80 -15.24 0.52 8.25
CA VAL A 80 -16.24 0.68 7.19
C VAL A 80 -15.80 1.78 6.20
N ALA A 81 -15.21 2.88 6.69
CA ALA A 81 -14.62 3.90 5.84
C ALA A 81 -13.48 3.33 4.97
N VAL A 82 -12.64 2.46 5.53
CA VAL A 82 -11.60 1.73 4.77
C VAL A 82 -12.22 0.87 3.67
N ALA A 83 -13.32 0.16 3.95
CA ALA A 83 -14.03 -0.66 2.96
C ALA A 83 -14.59 0.17 1.80
N HIS A 84 -15.22 1.31 2.09
CA HIS A 84 -15.71 2.25 1.07
C HIS A 84 -14.59 2.77 0.18
N VAL A 85 -13.48 3.19 0.78
CA VAL A 85 -12.32 3.69 0.04
C VAL A 85 -11.69 2.58 -0.80
N GLN A 86 -11.60 1.36 -0.28
CA GLN A 86 -11.12 0.20 -1.03
C GLN A 86 -11.98 -0.07 -2.28
N GLY A 87 -13.30 -0.03 -2.15
CA GLY A 87 -14.23 -0.18 -3.27
C GLY A 87 -14.07 0.92 -4.32
N GLY A 88 -14.03 2.19 -3.90
CA GLY A 88 -13.88 3.32 -4.81
C GLY A 88 -12.55 3.35 -5.57
N MET A 89 -11.45 3.11 -4.87
CA MET A 89 -10.13 3.07 -5.51
C MET A 89 -9.94 1.81 -6.37
N GLY A 90 -10.42 0.66 -5.88
CA GLY A 90 -10.41 -0.58 -6.65
C GLY A 90 -11.16 -0.45 -7.96
N PHE A 91 -12.34 0.21 -7.94
CA PHE A 91 -13.11 0.54 -9.14
C PHE A 91 -12.31 1.41 -10.12
N MET A 92 -11.69 2.51 -9.66
CA MET A 92 -10.91 3.42 -10.52
C MET A 92 -9.74 2.70 -11.20
N ILE A 93 -9.00 1.90 -10.45
CA ILE A 93 -7.84 1.15 -10.96
C ILE A 93 -8.31 0.08 -11.95
N ALA A 94 -9.33 -0.71 -11.58
CA ALA A 94 -9.84 -1.78 -12.43
C ALA A 94 -10.40 -1.24 -13.75
N GLN A 95 -11.21 -0.16 -13.70
CA GLN A 95 -11.74 0.48 -14.89
C GLN A 95 -10.64 1.02 -15.80
N ALA A 96 -9.65 1.76 -15.21
CA ALA A 96 -8.56 2.33 -16.01
C ALA A 96 -7.71 1.25 -16.68
N LEU A 97 -7.41 0.16 -15.94
CA LEU A 97 -6.62 -0.95 -16.48
C LEU A 97 -7.39 -1.75 -17.53
N THR A 98 -8.68 -2.03 -17.31
CA THR A 98 -9.54 -2.69 -18.32
C THR A 98 -9.57 -1.89 -19.62
N ASN A 99 -9.77 -0.57 -19.54
CA ASN A 99 -9.79 0.28 -20.72
C ASN A 99 -8.45 0.29 -21.47
N GLU A 100 -7.34 0.33 -20.75
CA GLU A 100 -5.99 0.30 -21.34
C GLU A 100 -5.70 -1.04 -22.02
N LEU A 101 -6.07 -2.16 -21.37
CA LEU A 101 -5.89 -3.49 -21.93
C LEU A 101 -6.74 -3.72 -23.18
N ASN A 102 -8.01 -3.30 -23.16
CA ASN A 102 -8.89 -3.38 -24.32
C ASN A 102 -8.34 -2.56 -25.50
N ALA A 103 -7.81 -1.35 -25.23
CA ALA A 103 -7.19 -0.52 -26.26
C ALA A 103 -5.95 -1.17 -26.89
N ARG A 104 -5.25 -2.02 -26.14
CA ARG A 104 -4.09 -2.82 -26.63
C ARG A 104 -4.50 -4.20 -27.20
N GLY A 105 -5.78 -4.55 -27.21
CA GLY A 105 -6.27 -5.83 -27.73
C GLY A 105 -6.08 -7.03 -26.78
N PHE A 106 -5.88 -6.79 -25.48
CA PHE A 106 -5.83 -7.85 -24.47
C PHE A 106 -7.22 -8.12 -23.90
N ASP A 107 -7.67 -9.35 -24.00
CA ASP A 107 -8.89 -9.84 -23.35
C ASP A 107 -8.52 -10.44 -21.97
N ARG A 108 -8.39 -9.57 -20.97
CA ARG A 108 -8.03 -9.95 -19.59
C ARG A 108 -9.02 -9.33 -18.60
N MET A 109 -9.58 -10.17 -17.74
CA MET A 109 -10.44 -9.70 -16.64
C MET A 109 -9.61 -8.95 -15.60
N VAL A 110 -10.12 -7.79 -15.15
CA VAL A 110 -9.56 -7.05 -14.01
C VAL A 110 -10.60 -7.03 -12.89
N THR A 111 -10.29 -7.68 -11.78
CA THR A 111 -11.21 -7.85 -10.65
C THR A 111 -10.70 -7.11 -9.42
N ALA A 112 -11.53 -6.24 -8.84
CA ALA A 112 -11.26 -5.63 -7.54
C ALA A 112 -11.95 -6.44 -6.43
N ILE A 113 -11.16 -6.93 -5.47
CA ILE A 113 -11.65 -7.72 -4.34
C ILE A 113 -11.53 -6.88 -3.07
N VAL A 114 -12.67 -6.58 -2.45
CA VAL A 114 -12.69 -6.00 -1.09
C VAL A 114 -12.05 -7.00 -0.14
N THR A 115 -10.98 -6.57 0.53
CA THR A 115 -10.08 -7.48 1.23
C THR A 115 -10.02 -7.15 2.71
N THR A 116 -10.25 -8.16 3.53
CA THR A 116 -10.19 -8.13 4.99
C THR A 116 -8.87 -8.73 5.46
N VAL A 117 -8.19 -8.06 6.39
CA VAL A 117 -6.89 -8.49 6.90
C VAL A 117 -6.95 -8.66 8.41
N ARG A 118 -6.70 -9.87 8.88
CA ARG A 118 -6.65 -10.17 10.31
C ARG A 118 -5.37 -9.62 10.93
N VAL A 119 -5.54 -9.01 12.11
CA VAL A 119 -4.48 -8.49 12.97
C VAL A 119 -4.63 -9.03 14.38
N ASP A 120 -3.60 -8.92 15.20
CA ASP A 120 -3.66 -9.31 16.61
C ASP A 120 -4.39 -8.23 17.42
N ALA A 121 -5.31 -8.64 18.30
CA ALA A 121 -6.11 -7.71 19.13
C ALA A 121 -5.24 -6.97 20.16
N ASP A 122 -4.12 -7.53 20.56
CA ASP A 122 -3.16 -7.00 21.53
C ASP A 122 -1.95 -6.32 20.88
N ASP A 123 -1.99 -6.08 19.54
CA ASP A 123 -0.91 -5.39 18.85
C ASP A 123 -0.57 -4.06 19.54
N PRO A 124 0.72 -3.79 19.82
CA PRO A 124 1.15 -2.59 20.55
C PRO A 124 0.70 -1.26 19.93
N SER A 125 0.47 -1.22 18.61
CA SER A 125 0.01 -0.02 17.90
C SER A 125 -1.36 0.48 18.38
N PHE A 126 -2.22 -0.38 18.95
CA PHE A 126 -3.49 0.04 19.52
C PHE A 126 -3.32 0.90 20.76
N ARG A 127 -2.25 0.67 21.54
CA ARG A 127 -1.91 1.49 22.73
C ARG A 127 -1.06 2.71 22.40
N ASN A 128 -0.29 2.63 21.29
CA ASN A 128 0.59 3.71 20.84
C ASN A 128 0.38 3.96 19.34
N PRO A 129 -0.69 4.66 18.94
CA PRO A 129 -0.98 4.95 17.54
C PRO A 129 0.06 5.92 16.97
N THR A 130 0.62 5.57 15.81
CA THR A 130 1.70 6.33 15.18
C THR A 130 1.48 6.63 13.71
N LYS A 131 0.52 5.95 13.04
CA LYS A 131 0.31 6.11 11.59
C LYS A 131 -0.48 7.36 11.28
N PRO A 132 0.13 8.37 10.59
CA PRO A 132 -0.57 9.59 10.25
C PRO A 132 -1.61 9.35 9.16
N ILE A 133 -2.82 9.86 9.36
CA ILE A 133 -3.91 9.87 8.37
C ILE A 133 -4.48 11.28 8.21
N GLY A 134 -5.24 11.49 7.13
CA GLY A 134 -5.92 12.75 6.89
C GLY A 134 -4.98 13.92 6.57
N ARG A 135 -5.53 15.12 6.63
CA ARG A 135 -4.81 16.36 6.32
C ARG A 135 -3.88 16.80 7.45
N VAL A 136 -2.94 17.67 7.10
CA VAL A 136 -2.14 18.39 8.08
C VAL A 136 -2.98 19.53 8.67
N LEU A 137 -2.93 19.70 9.99
CA LEU A 137 -3.67 20.70 10.73
C LEU A 137 -2.71 21.62 11.48
N PRO A 138 -3.05 22.90 11.70
CA PRO A 138 -2.44 23.73 12.73
C PRO A 138 -2.63 23.08 14.11
N LYS A 139 -1.75 23.40 15.06
CA LYS A 139 -1.79 22.85 16.43
C LYS A 139 -3.17 23.01 17.08
N GLU A 140 -3.69 24.23 17.03
CA GLU A 140 -4.96 24.63 17.64
C GLU A 140 -6.15 23.78 17.17
N ASP A 141 -6.25 23.55 15.84
CA ASP A 141 -7.27 22.70 15.25
C ASP A 141 -7.11 21.24 15.65
N ALA A 142 -5.86 20.74 15.66
CA ALA A 142 -5.58 19.36 16.04
C ALA A 142 -5.94 19.09 17.51
N GLU A 143 -5.59 20.01 18.41
CA GLU A 143 -5.93 19.92 19.84
C GLU A 143 -7.45 20.00 20.06
N ARG A 144 -8.15 20.86 19.31
CA ARG A 144 -9.62 20.91 19.36
C ARG A 144 -10.26 19.58 18.98
N PHE A 145 -9.80 18.93 17.90
CA PHE A 145 -10.29 17.61 17.50
C PHE A 145 -9.88 16.51 18.49
N ALA A 146 -8.70 16.60 19.09
CA ALA A 146 -8.27 15.65 20.11
C ALA A 146 -9.20 15.70 21.33
N LEU A 147 -9.61 16.89 21.76
CA LEU A 147 -10.55 17.07 22.89
C LEU A 147 -11.99 16.67 22.53
N ALA A 148 -12.48 17.06 21.36
CA ALA A 148 -13.87 16.84 20.98
C ALA A 148 -14.15 15.38 20.54
N GLU A 149 -13.20 14.78 19.81
CA GLU A 149 -13.38 13.50 19.11
C GLU A 149 -12.46 12.38 19.63
N GLY A 150 -11.64 12.67 20.63
CA GLY A 150 -10.70 11.70 21.20
C GLY A 150 -9.60 11.27 20.21
N TRP A 151 -9.18 12.15 19.29
CA TRP A 151 -8.11 11.83 18.37
C TRP A 151 -6.77 11.73 19.07
N ALA A 152 -6.00 10.70 18.72
CA ALA A 152 -4.56 10.76 18.92
C ALA A 152 -3.95 11.65 17.82
N ILE A 153 -3.11 12.59 18.20
CA ILE A 153 -2.47 13.54 17.26
C ILE A 153 -0.95 13.49 17.43
N LYS A 154 -0.25 13.78 16.32
CA LYS A 154 1.22 13.83 16.31
C LYS A 154 1.70 15.01 15.49
N GLU A 155 2.71 15.69 15.99
CA GLU A 155 3.44 16.69 15.24
C GLU A 155 4.26 16.00 14.13
N VAL A 156 4.04 16.38 12.89
CA VAL A 156 4.72 15.80 11.70
C VAL A 156 5.77 16.74 11.13
N SER A 157 5.67 18.03 11.45
CA SER A 157 6.68 19.06 11.23
C SER A 157 6.36 20.26 12.15
N PRO A 158 7.29 21.19 12.41
CA PRO A 158 7.08 22.27 13.35
C PRO A 158 5.73 22.99 13.18
N GLY A 159 4.89 22.97 14.23
CA GLY A 159 3.54 23.55 14.24
C GLY A 159 2.49 22.85 13.38
N LYS A 160 2.83 21.73 12.75
CA LYS A 160 1.96 20.95 11.86
C LYS A 160 1.65 19.58 12.44
N TYR A 161 0.39 19.31 12.64
CA TYR A 161 -0.10 18.11 13.30
C TYR A 161 -0.96 17.27 12.35
N ARG A 162 -0.99 15.97 12.59
CA ARG A 162 -1.91 15.04 11.94
C ARG A 162 -2.56 14.11 12.96
N ARG A 163 -3.78 13.68 12.67
CA ARG A 163 -4.39 12.53 13.35
C ARG A 163 -3.51 11.31 13.14
N VAL A 164 -3.28 10.53 14.19
CA VAL A 164 -2.61 9.23 14.10
C VAL A 164 -3.54 8.13 14.57
N VAL A 165 -3.38 6.96 13.97
CA VAL A 165 -4.17 5.76 14.27
C VAL A 165 -3.26 4.56 14.48
N ALA A 166 -3.80 3.48 15.06
CA ALA A 166 -3.10 2.21 15.12
C ALA A 166 -2.75 1.71 13.71
N SER A 167 -1.60 1.07 13.61
CA SER A 167 -1.15 0.41 12.37
C SER A 167 -0.59 -0.97 12.72
N PRO A 168 -1.49 -1.94 13.01
CA PRO A 168 -1.10 -3.26 13.44
C PRO A 168 -0.45 -4.07 12.32
N ILE A 169 0.33 -5.07 12.71
CA ILE A 169 0.99 -5.97 11.78
C ILE A 169 -0.06 -6.92 11.18
N PRO A 170 -0.15 -7.02 9.83
CA PRO A 170 -1.06 -7.94 9.15
C PRO A 170 -0.62 -9.40 9.40
N ARG A 171 -1.60 -10.28 9.67
CA ARG A 171 -1.36 -11.69 10.02
C ARG A 171 -1.92 -12.69 9.02
N HIS A 172 -3.05 -12.35 8.38
CA HIS A 172 -3.68 -13.24 7.42
C HIS A 172 -4.66 -12.46 6.54
N ILE A 173 -4.71 -12.82 5.26
CA ILE A 173 -5.65 -12.24 4.29
C ILE A 173 -6.84 -13.18 4.17
N MET A 174 -8.02 -12.72 4.59
CA MET A 174 -9.20 -13.58 4.68
C MET A 174 -9.64 -14.10 3.30
N GLU A 175 -9.56 -13.27 2.27
CA GLU A 175 -9.98 -13.56 0.90
C GLU A 175 -8.89 -14.25 0.06
N ILE A 176 -7.78 -14.68 0.66
CA ILE A 176 -6.62 -15.26 -0.09
C ILE A 176 -7.01 -16.41 -1.03
N LYS A 177 -7.98 -17.25 -0.63
CA LYS A 177 -8.45 -18.34 -1.49
C LYS A 177 -9.19 -17.84 -2.73
N ALA A 178 -9.92 -16.73 -2.63
CA ALA A 178 -10.61 -16.11 -3.76
C ALA A 178 -9.60 -15.43 -4.69
N ILE A 179 -8.64 -14.68 -4.12
CA ILE A 179 -7.55 -14.03 -4.86
C ILE A 179 -6.75 -15.09 -5.63
N ARG A 180 -6.37 -16.19 -4.97
CA ARG A 180 -5.60 -17.27 -5.59
C ARG A 180 -6.34 -17.92 -6.77
N ARG A 181 -7.68 -18.11 -6.64
CA ARG A 181 -8.51 -18.64 -7.74
C ARG A 181 -8.58 -17.69 -8.93
N ALA A 182 -8.76 -16.39 -8.69
CA ALA A 182 -8.79 -15.40 -9.74
C ALA A 182 -7.42 -15.32 -10.47
N VAL A 183 -6.32 -15.32 -9.74
CA VAL A 183 -4.96 -15.35 -10.30
C VAL A 183 -4.76 -16.61 -11.15
N ALA A 184 -5.17 -17.77 -10.65
CA ALA A 184 -5.06 -19.04 -11.40
C ALA A 184 -5.94 -19.11 -12.65
N ALA A 185 -7.04 -18.35 -12.68
CA ALA A 185 -7.88 -18.18 -13.88
C ALA A 185 -7.27 -17.20 -14.90
N GLY A 186 -6.17 -16.52 -14.55
CA GLY A 186 -5.53 -15.53 -15.41
C GLY A 186 -6.03 -14.09 -15.16
N ASP A 187 -6.90 -13.86 -14.20
CA ASP A 187 -7.39 -12.52 -13.87
C ASP A 187 -6.31 -11.63 -13.28
N LEU A 188 -6.36 -10.36 -13.59
CA LEU A 188 -5.61 -9.33 -12.89
C LEU A 188 -6.41 -8.89 -11.67
N VAL A 189 -5.79 -8.91 -10.50
CA VAL A 189 -6.51 -8.70 -9.24
C VAL A 189 -6.05 -7.43 -8.55
N VAL A 190 -7.00 -6.57 -8.15
CA VAL A 190 -6.76 -5.47 -7.21
C VAL A 190 -7.23 -5.92 -5.84
N ALA A 191 -6.32 -6.02 -4.87
CA ALA A 191 -6.62 -6.53 -3.53
C ALA A 191 -5.84 -5.79 -2.44
N CYS A 192 -6.18 -5.97 -1.17
CA CYS A 192 -5.52 -5.35 -0.02
C CYS A 192 -5.37 -3.83 -0.13
N GLY A 193 -6.30 -3.15 -0.78
CA GLY A 193 -6.27 -1.69 -0.90
C GLY A 193 -6.20 -1.01 0.47
N GLY A 194 -5.30 -0.02 0.60
CA GLY A 194 -5.05 0.67 1.86
C GLY A 194 -4.47 -0.19 2.99
N GLY A 195 -3.98 -1.39 2.66
CA GLY A 195 -3.51 -2.39 3.62
C GLY A 195 -4.56 -3.42 4.02
N GLY A 196 -5.79 -3.31 3.47
CA GLY A 196 -6.93 -4.15 3.82
C GLY A 196 -7.77 -3.62 4.99
N ILE A 197 -8.97 -4.15 5.14
CA ILE A 197 -9.87 -3.82 6.25
C ILE A 197 -9.39 -4.58 7.50
N PRO A 198 -8.96 -3.88 8.56
CA PRO A 198 -8.42 -4.55 9.74
C PRO A 198 -9.52 -5.20 10.57
N VAL A 199 -9.34 -6.49 10.86
CA VAL A 199 -10.22 -7.27 11.75
C VAL A 199 -9.41 -8.05 12.78
N VAL A 200 -10.03 -8.30 13.93
CA VAL A 200 -9.53 -9.22 14.94
C VAL A 200 -10.46 -10.42 15.05
N GLN A 201 -9.91 -11.54 15.49
CA GLN A 201 -10.71 -12.71 15.84
C GLN A 201 -11.20 -12.53 17.27
N ASP A 202 -12.52 -12.32 17.41
CA ASP A 202 -13.18 -12.29 18.69
C ASP A 202 -13.64 -13.72 19.06
N PRO A 203 -13.44 -14.19 20.31
CA PRO A 203 -13.85 -15.53 20.71
C PRO A 203 -15.37 -15.76 20.71
N VAL A 204 -16.18 -14.69 20.85
CA VAL A 204 -17.64 -14.77 20.94
C VAL A 204 -18.29 -14.37 19.61
N ASP A 205 -17.88 -13.21 19.08
CA ASP A 205 -18.54 -12.59 17.93
C ASP A 205 -17.88 -12.95 16.58
N GLY A 206 -16.80 -13.75 16.59
CA GLY A 206 -16.06 -14.12 15.38
C GLY A 206 -15.18 -12.97 14.87
N LEU A 207 -15.23 -12.65 13.57
CA LEU A 207 -14.45 -11.55 13.00
C LEU A 207 -15.10 -10.21 13.29
N ARG A 208 -14.34 -9.30 13.91
CA ARG A 208 -14.79 -7.94 14.24
C ARG A 208 -13.83 -6.90 13.69
N GLY A 209 -14.37 -5.88 13.00
CA GLY A 209 -13.61 -4.72 12.53
C GLY A 209 -13.00 -3.92 13.68
N VAL A 210 -11.83 -3.32 13.45
CA VAL A 210 -11.12 -2.50 14.44
C VAL A 210 -10.66 -1.16 13.85
N ARG A 211 -10.58 -0.14 14.70
CA ARG A 211 -10.15 1.22 14.31
C ARG A 211 -8.65 1.26 14.07
N ALA A 212 -8.21 0.92 12.88
CA ALA A 212 -6.82 0.90 12.48
C ALA A 212 -6.66 1.14 10.97
N VAL A 213 -5.46 1.44 10.54
CA VAL A 213 -5.07 1.47 9.12
C VAL A 213 -3.77 0.70 8.97
N ILE A 214 -3.85 -0.47 8.37
CA ILE A 214 -2.69 -1.35 8.15
C ILE A 214 -1.72 -0.68 7.18
N ASP A 215 -0.43 -0.92 7.35
CA ASP A 215 0.56 -0.46 6.37
C ASP A 215 0.47 -1.29 5.08
N LYS A 216 0.30 -0.60 3.94
CA LYS A 216 0.12 -1.28 2.65
C LYS A 216 1.34 -2.09 2.23
N ASP A 217 2.56 -1.63 2.54
CA ASP A 217 3.77 -2.33 2.13
C ASP A 217 3.92 -3.65 2.91
N LEU A 218 3.48 -3.66 4.20
CA LEU A 218 3.41 -4.88 5.00
C LEU A 218 2.30 -5.83 4.54
N ALA A 219 1.11 -5.30 4.21
CA ALA A 219 0.00 -6.10 3.68
C ALA A 219 0.35 -6.69 2.30
N SER A 220 1.03 -5.92 1.44
CA SER A 220 1.49 -6.39 0.13
C SER A 220 2.55 -7.50 0.27
N ALA A 221 3.44 -7.38 1.26
CA ALA A 221 4.42 -8.41 1.56
C ALA A 221 3.76 -9.72 2.01
N LEU A 222 2.75 -9.64 2.88
CA LEU A 222 1.96 -10.79 3.30
C LEU A 222 1.23 -11.42 2.12
N LEU A 223 0.57 -10.61 1.27
CA LEU A 223 -0.11 -11.07 0.07
C LEU A 223 0.84 -11.78 -0.89
N ALA A 224 2.00 -11.19 -1.14
CA ALA A 224 3.02 -11.77 -2.02
C ALA A 224 3.52 -13.13 -1.48
N ALA A 225 3.73 -13.23 -0.17
CA ALA A 225 4.16 -14.47 0.47
C ALA A 225 3.04 -15.54 0.43
N GLU A 226 1.79 -15.17 0.75
CA GLU A 226 0.66 -16.11 0.73
C GLU A 226 0.31 -16.55 -0.70
N LEU A 227 0.59 -15.76 -1.74
CA LEU A 227 0.44 -16.13 -3.15
C LEU A 227 1.65 -16.90 -3.71
N GLU A 228 2.74 -16.99 -2.96
CA GLU A 228 4.03 -17.54 -3.44
C GLU A 228 4.52 -16.80 -4.71
N ALA A 229 4.38 -15.47 -4.71
CA ALA A 229 4.75 -14.62 -5.83
C ALA A 229 6.26 -14.72 -6.13
N ASP A 230 6.62 -14.60 -7.40
CA ASP A 230 8.01 -14.57 -7.86
C ASP A 230 8.68 -13.24 -7.51
N MET A 231 7.88 -12.18 -7.53
CA MET A 231 8.37 -10.83 -7.33
C MET A 231 7.36 -9.96 -6.59
N MET A 232 7.86 -9.08 -5.73
CA MET A 232 7.12 -7.95 -5.20
C MET A 232 7.72 -6.66 -5.74
N MET A 233 6.91 -5.80 -6.33
CA MET A 233 7.32 -4.46 -6.78
C MET A 233 6.70 -3.40 -5.90
N ILE A 234 7.52 -2.58 -5.27
CA ILE A 234 7.07 -1.42 -4.49
C ILE A 234 7.34 -0.16 -5.32
N LEU A 235 6.29 0.33 -5.97
CA LEU A 235 6.40 1.45 -6.89
C LEU A 235 6.24 2.79 -6.15
N THR A 236 7.20 3.67 -6.35
CA THR A 236 7.37 4.94 -5.62
C THR A 236 7.96 6.02 -6.54
N ASN A 237 8.25 7.20 -6.00
CA ASN A 237 8.77 8.35 -6.78
C ASN A 237 10.31 8.43 -6.79
N VAL A 238 11.01 7.50 -6.13
CA VAL A 238 12.47 7.49 -6.13
C VAL A 238 13.00 6.46 -7.10
N ASP A 239 14.08 6.80 -7.77
CA ASP A 239 14.72 5.90 -8.72
C ASP A 239 15.39 4.71 -8.02
N ARG A 240 15.98 4.92 -6.85
CA ARG A 240 16.65 3.90 -6.05
C ARG A 240 16.53 4.18 -4.56
N VAL A 241 16.70 3.17 -3.75
CA VAL A 241 16.87 3.31 -2.30
C VAL A 241 18.24 3.89 -2.00
N SER A 242 18.30 4.89 -1.12
CA SER A 242 19.55 5.50 -0.65
C SER A 242 19.83 5.15 0.81
N ILE A 243 21.08 4.96 1.15
CA ILE A 243 21.60 5.01 2.52
C ILE A 243 22.25 6.36 2.77
N ASP A 244 22.37 6.76 4.03
CA ASP A 244 22.85 8.09 4.46
C ASP A 244 22.11 9.25 3.78
N TYR A 245 20.80 9.07 3.55
CA TYR A 245 19.97 10.04 2.85
C TYR A 245 20.09 11.46 3.47
N GLY A 246 20.33 12.45 2.60
CA GLY A 246 20.54 13.86 2.97
C GLY A 246 21.90 14.18 3.56
N LYS A 247 22.84 13.22 3.61
CA LYS A 247 24.22 13.45 4.06
C LYS A 247 25.19 13.51 2.89
N PRO A 248 26.39 14.09 3.05
CA PRO A 248 27.44 14.06 2.02
C PRO A 248 27.87 12.64 1.58
N THR A 249 27.59 11.65 2.42
CA THR A 249 27.87 10.23 2.16
C THR A 249 26.70 9.49 1.56
N GLU A 250 25.63 10.19 1.12
CA GLU A 250 24.48 9.56 0.50
C GLU A 250 24.90 8.71 -0.70
N ARG A 251 24.39 7.48 -0.71
CA ARG A 251 24.65 6.53 -1.78
C ARG A 251 23.38 5.77 -2.17
N GLN A 252 23.06 5.82 -3.45
CA GLN A 252 22.00 4.99 -4.03
C GLN A 252 22.47 3.54 -4.19
N LEU A 253 21.55 2.61 -4.01
CA LEU A 253 21.81 1.17 -4.08
C LEU A 253 21.09 0.55 -5.28
N ASP A 254 21.83 -0.08 -6.18
CA ASP A 254 21.26 -0.88 -7.27
C ASP A 254 20.72 -2.22 -6.75
N ARG A 255 21.44 -2.82 -5.81
CA ARG A 255 21.13 -4.13 -5.22
C ARG A 255 21.41 -4.13 -3.72
N MET A 256 20.62 -4.94 -3.02
CA MET A 256 20.84 -5.30 -1.62
C MET A 256 20.56 -6.78 -1.44
N THR A 257 21.30 -7.43 -0.56
CA THR A 257 20.88 -8.74 -0.02
C THR A 257 19.89 -8.53 1.12
N LEU A 258 19.12 -9.56 1.43
CA LEU A 258 18.22 -9.59 2.61
C LEU A 258 18.99 -9.26 3.90
N SER A 259 20.22 -9.76 4.04
CA SER A 259 21.09 -9.46 5.18
C SER A 259 21.44 -7.97 5.25
N GLN A 260 21.85 -7.36 4.14
CA GLN A 260 22.14 -5.91 4.08
C GLN A 260 20.88 -5.07 4.38
N ALA A 261 19.72 -5.46 3.83
CA ALA A 261 18.46 -4.75 4.09
C ALA A 261 18.12 -4.75 5.59
N ASN A 262 18.26 -5.90 6.27
CA ASN A 262 18.09 -6.01 7.72
C ASN A 262 19.10 -5.13 8.48
N GLN A 263 20.38 -5.17 8.12
CA GLN A 263 21.42 -4.37 8.76
C GLN A 263 21.12 -2.87 8.65
N TYR A 264 20.73 -2.40 7.47
CA TYR A 264 20.40 -0.99 7.25
C TYR A 264 19.12 -0.56 7.98
N LEU A 265 18.11 -1.44 8.10
CA LEU A 265 16.93 -1.19 8.93
C LEU A 265 17.30 -1.01 10.40
N GLN A 266 18.11 -1.93 10.95
CA GLN A 266 18.57 -1.87 12.35
C GLN A 266 19.43 -0.64 12.62
N ALA A 267 20.23 -0.21 11.64
CA ALA A 267 21.05 1.00 11.72
C ALA A 267 20.24 2.30 11.51
N GLY A 268 18.90 2.21 11.33
CA GLY A 268 18.05 3.41 11.17
C GLY A 268 18.31 4.19 9.88
N GLN A 269 18.83 3.53 8.84
CA GLN A 269 19.18 4.20 7.57
C GLN A 269 17.95 4.70 6.80
N PHE A 270 16.75 4.19 7.10
CA PHE A 270 15.54 4.50 6.33
C PHE A 270 14.50 5.23 7.20
N PRO A 271 13.96 6.38 6.72
CA PRO A 271 12.94 7.13 7.45
C PRO A 271 11.70 6.27 7.75
N ALA A 272 11.26 6.25 9.01
CA ALA A 272 10.18 5.40 9.51
C ALA A 272 8.80 5.64 8.83
N GLY A 273 8.58 6.83 8.27
CA GLY A 273 7.31 7.20 7.62
C GLY A 273 7.28 7.02 6.10
N SER A 274 8.38 6.60 5.48
CA SER A 274 8.48 6.54 4.00
C SER A 274 9.21 5.31 3.50
N MET A 275 10.55 5.29 3.51
CA MET A 275 11.34 4.19 2.97
C MET A 275 11.43 2.99 3.93
N GLY A 276 11.42 3.22 5.24
CA GLY A 276 11.49 2.16 6.26
C GLY A 276 10.44 1.07 6.08
N PRO A 277 9.13 1.39 6.00
CA PRO A 277 8.09 0.40 5.74
C PRO A 277 8.26 -0.38 4.44
N LYS A 278 8.80 0.23 3.38
CA LYS A 278 9.05 -0.41 2.08
C LYS A 278 10.14 -1.47 2.17
N VAL A 279 11.26 -1.12 2.79
CA VAL A 279 12.36 -2.07 3.00
C VAL A 279 11.95 -3.14 4.01
N GLN A 280 11.18 -2.80 5.06
CA GLN A 280 10.63 -3.79 5.99
C GLN A 280 9.67 -4.77 5.29
N GLY A 281 8.80 -4.27 4.41
CA GLY A 281 7.93 -5.10 3.58
C GLY A 281 8.74 -6.06 2.69
N ALA A 282 9.79 -5.55 2.05
CA ALA A 282 10.69 -6.37 1.25
C ALA A 282 11.34 -7.50 2.08
N VAL A 283 11.84 -7.17 3.26
CA VAL A 283 12.43 -8.14 4.21
C VAL A 283 11.39 -9.19 4.62
N ASN A 284 10.19 -8.77 5.00
CA ASN A 284 9.11 -9.66 5.43
C ASN A 284 8.72 -10.65 4.32
N PHE A 285 8.56 -10.15 3.09
CA PHE A 285 8.24 -11.00 1.95
C PHE A 285 9.34 -12.04 1.70
N LEU A 286 10.60 -11.61 1.60
CA LEU A 286 11.71 -12.52 1.31
C LEU A 286 11.92 -13.55 2.43
N GLN A 287 11.69 -13.19 3.68
CA GLN A 287 11.77 -14.14 4.80
C GLN A 287 10.64 -15.18 4.78
N ALA A 288 9.43 -14.76 4.43
CA ALA A 288 8.25 -15.62 4.44
C ALA A 288 8.06 -16.43 3.15
N SER A 289 8.61 -15.98 2.02
CA SER A 289 8.49 -16.65 0.73
C SER A 289 9.14 -18.04 0.75
N ARG A 290 8.48 -19.02 0.15
CA ARG A 290 9.04 -20.36 -0.08
C ARG A 290 9.80 -20.45 -1.40
N ASN A 291 9.60 -19.49 -2.29
CA ASN A 291 10.34 -19.39 -3.54
C ASN A 291 11.76 -18.87 -3.26
N GLY A 292 12.78 -19.69 -3.51
CA GLY A 292 14.19 -19.36 -3.29
C GLY A 292 14.68 -18.22 -4.19
N ASP A 293 14.09 -18.08 -5.37
CA ASP A 293 14.44 -17.07 -6.38
C ASP A 293 13.59 -15.79 -6.27
N ALA A 294 12.73 -15.70 -5.25
CA ALA A 294 11.92 -14.51 -5.02
C ALA A 294 12.77 -13.25 -4.88
N SER A 295 12.28 -12.15 -5.45
CA SER A 295 12.96 -10.86 -5.39
C SER A 295 11.99 -9.71 -5.10
N VAL A 296 12.53 -8.60 -4.59
CA VAL A 296 11.78 -7.35 -4.43
C VAL A 296 12.44 -6.27 -5.26
N ILE A 297 11.63 -5.42 -5.89
CA ILE A 297 12.09 -4.21 -6.56
C ILE A 297 11.43 -3.01 -5.90
N ILE A 298 12.23 -2.02 -5.51
CA ILE A 298 11.77 -0.70 -5.08
C ILE A 298 12.22 0.30 -6.13
N GLY A 299 11.28 0.95 -6.82
CA GLY A 299 11.63 1.84 -7.93
C GLY A 299 10.46 2.66 -8.47
N PRO A 300 10.71 3.41 -9.57
CA PRO A 300 9.74 4.34 -10.14
C PRO A 300 8.64 3.64 -10.95
N LEU A 301 7.39 4.07 -10.74
CA LEU A 301 6.23 3.53 -11.46
C LEU A 301 6.33 3.66 -12.97
N HIS A 302 6.72 4.83 -13.47
CA HIS A 302 6.77 5.14 -14.91
C HIS A 302 7.88 4.38 -15.66
N ARG A 303 8.73 3.64 -14.95
CA ARG A 303 9.80 2.80 -15.49
C ARG A 303 9.73 1.37 -14.96
N ALA A 304 8.52 0.86 -14.68
CA ALA A 304 8.33 -0.46 -14.09
C ALA A 304 9.00 -1.58 -14.90
N VAL A 305 8.89 -1.54 -16.23
CA VAL A 305 9.56 -2.49 -17.14
C VAL A 305 11.09 -2.40 -17.04
N ASP A 306 11.64 -1.18 -17.00
CA ASP A 306 13.08 -0.98 -16.79
C ASP A 306 13.54 -1.53 -15.44
N ALA A 307 12.70 -1.41 -14.42
CA ALA A 307 12.99 -1.92 -13.08
C ALA A 307 13.02 -3.46 -13.06
N VAL A 308 12.08 -4.12 -13.74
CA VAL A 308 12.10 -5.59 -13.91
C VAL A 308 13.38 -6.01 -14.65
N ALA A 309 13.77 -5.29 -15.69
CA ALA A 309 15.02 -5.54 -16.44
C ALA A 309 16.30 -5.14 -15.70
N GLY A 310 16.20 -4.62 -14.47
CA GLY A 310 17.36 -4.24 -13.65
C GLY A 310 18.10 -2.97 -14.09
N ARG A 311 17.48 -2.14 -14.95
CA ARG A 311 18.06 -0.87 -15.41
C ARG A 311 17.84 0.29 -14.43
N VAL A 312 16.79 0.22 -13.62
CA VAL A 312 16.45 1.18 -12.55
C VAL A 312 15.92 0.43 -11.34
N GLY A 313 15.69 1.14 -10.24
CA GLY A 313 15.23 0.55 -9.01
C GLY A 313 16.35 -0.06 -8.19
N THR A 314 15.99 -0.47 -6.98
CA THR A 314 16.82 -1.28 -6.10
C THR A 314 16.25 -2.67 -6.05
N ARG A 315 17.00 -3.68 -6.44
CA ARG A 315 16.62 -5.09 -6.35
C ARG A 315 17.13 -5.67 -5.04
N ILE A 316 16.24 -6.33 -4.30
CA ILE A 316 16.56 -7.01 -3.03
C ILE A 316 16.33 -8.51 -3.24
N THR A 317 17.33 -9.33 -2.89
CA THR A 317 17.30 -10.80 -3.00
C THR A 317 17.78 -11.43 -1.70
N ARG A 318 17.63 -12.73 -1.57
CA ARG A 318 18.23 -13.49 -0.46
C ARG A 318 19.74 -13.49 -0.48
#